data_31c26fe9a216b3c1d80ed274e8561e5c
#
_entry.id   31c26fe9a216b3c1d80ed274e8561e5c
#
_cell.length_a   1.000
_cell.length_b   1.000
_cell.length_c   1.000
_cell.angle_alpha   90.00
_cell.angle_beta   90.00
_cell.angle_gamma   90.00
#
_symmetry.space_group_name_H-M   'P 1'
#
loop_
_entity.id
_entity.type
_entity.pdbx_description
1 polymer ?
#
loop_
_entity_poly.entity_id
_entity_poly.type
_entity_poly.pdbx_seq_one_letter_code
_entity_poly.pdbx_strand_id
1 'polypeptide(L)'
;MLHTTPSGLLIIDKPQGVTSFDAVAAVRGALHIKKVGHAGTLDPMATGTLVIAFGHATRLLNAIVAHDKTYEATIRLGLRTTNDDAEGEVLVDGEARSRWQTLSAQLTEGGQSGEPTALPTASWQDLLTRTIATNFTGDIEQVPNTFSAIKINGQRAYDLAREGKDVE
;
A
#
# COMPACT_ATOMS: atom_id res chain seq x y z
N MET A 1 31.89 13.09 31.67
CA MET A 1 30.45 12.88 31.47
C MET A 1 30.27 11.96 30.27
N LEU A 2 29.70 10.79 30.44
CA LEU A 2 29.36 9.89 29.34
C LEU A 2 28.20 10.55 28.56
N HIS A 3 28.47 11.10 27.38
CA HIS A 3 27.43 11.55 26.46
C HIS A 3 26.69 10.32 25.97
N THR A 4 25.63 9.91 26.66
CA THR A 4 24.74 8.88 26.14
C THR A 4 23.94 9.47 24.98
N THR A 5 24.11 8.92 23.80
CA THR A 5 23.29 9.30 22.64
C THR A 5 21.82 9.01 22.97
N PRO A 6 20.92 10.01 22.88
CA PRO A 6 19.50 9.78 23.07
C PRO A 6 18.99 8.64 22.21
N SER A 7 18.12 7.82 22.76
CA SER A 7 17.57 6.67 22.06
C SER A 7 16.10 6.51 22.39
N GLY A 8 15.27 6.21 21.40
CA GLY A 8 13.83 6.06 21.60
C GLY A 8 13.07 5.74 20.32
N LEU A 9 11.75 5.73 20.47
CA LEU A 9 10.79 5.56 19.39
C LEU A 9 9.96 6.83 19.25
N LEU A 10 9.62 7.17 18.02
CA LEU A 10 8.67 8.20 17.66
C LEU A 10 7.59 7.56 16.79
N ILE A 11 6.35 7.95 17.04
CA ILE A 11 5.21 7.63 16.19
C ILE A 11 4.87 8.89 15.42
N ILE A 12 4.98 8.82 14.09
CA ILE A 12 4.74 9.94 13.20
C ILE A 12 3.51 9.64 12.36
N ASP A 13 2.62 10.59 12.23
CA ASP A 13 1.59 10.60 11.20
C ASP A 13 2.23 11.09 9.90
N LYS A 14 2.56 10.15 9.00
CA LYS A 14 3.21 10.47 7.73
C LYS A 14 2.20 11.15 6.80
N PRO A 15 2.45 12.37 6.33
CA PRO A 15 1.56 13.00 5.35
C PRO A 15 1.71 12.37 3.96
N GLN A 16 0.70 12.62 3.11
CA GLN A 16 0.74 12.27 1.69
C GLN A 16 1.84 13.05 0.96
N GLY A 17 2.43 12.44 -0.07
CA GLY A 17 3.47 13.04 -0.91
C GLY A 17 4.88 13.02 -0.33
N VAL A 18 5.04 12.46 0.88
CA VAL A 18 6.32 12.35 1.58
C VAL A 18 6.73 10.88 1.68
N THR A 19 7.98 10.57 1.39
CA THR A 19 8.50 9.21 1.56
C THR A 19 8.78 8.89 3.03
N SER A 20 8.80 7.61 3.38
CA SER A 20 9.23 7.18 4.72
C SER A 20 10.67 7.61 5.03
N PHE A 21 11.52 7.73 3.99
CA PHE A 21 12.90 8.18 4.15
C PHE A 21 12.99 9.68 4.43
N ASP A 22 12.12 10.51 3.85
CA ASP A 22 12.05 11.94 4.14
C ASP A 22 11.66 12.18 5.61
N ALA A 23 10.72 11.39 6.14
CA ALA A 23 10.38 11.42 7.56
C ALA A 23 11.58 11.08 8.45
N VAL A 24 12.36 10.05 8.07
CA VAL A 24 13.63 9.71 8.76
C VAL A 24 14.63 10.86 8.67
N ALA A 25 14.76 11.52 7.52
CA ALA A 25 15.66 12.65 7.32
C ALA A 25 15.26 13.84 8.19
N ALA A 26 13.96 14.14 8.27
CA ALA A 26 13.43 15.19 9.15
C ALA A 26 13.76 14.92 10.62
N VAL A 27 13.57 13.69 11.11
CA VAL A 27 13.93 13.30 12.49
C VAL A 27 15.44 13.39 12.72
N ARG A 28 16.29 12.98 11.77
CA ARG A 28 17.74 13.15 11.84
C ARG A 28 18.13 14.60 12.03
N GLY A 29 17.52 15.49 11.23
CA GLY A 29 17.78 16.94 11.31
C GLY A 29 17.34 17.52 12.65
N ALA A 30 16.12 17.21 13.09
CA ALA A 30 15.55 17.75 14.31
C ALA A 30 16.29 17.30 15.59
N LEU A 31 16.72 16.05 15.65
CA LEU A 31 17.40 15.48 16.81
C LEU A 31 18.94 15.56 16.73
N HIS A 32 19.50 15.94 15.58
CA HIS A 32 20.95 15.91 15.31
C HIS A 32 21.57 14.52 15.56
N ILE A 33 20.82 13.43 15.28
CA ILE A 33 21.23 12.04 15.47
C ILE A 33 21.36 11.35 14.12
N LYS A 34 22.53 10.79 13.82
CA LYS A 34 22.76 10.08 12.55
C LYS A 34 22.01 8.75 12.44
N LYS A 35 21.91 8.01 13.55
CA LYS A 35 21.34 6.68 13.59
C LYS A 35 19.83 6.76 13.80
N VAL A 36 19.07 6.79 12.69
CA VAL A 36 17.61 6.84 12.65
C VAL A 36 17.13 5.91 11.53
N GLY A 37 16.04 5.21 11.77
CA GLY A 37 15.39 4.32 10.81
C GLY A 37 13.89 4.18 11.09
N HIS A 38 13.15 3.57 10.18
CA HIS A 38 11.70 3.34 10.32
C HIS A 38 11.34 1.85 10.35
N ALA A 39 10.20 1.52 10.94
CA ALA A 39 9.64 0.18 11.02
C ALA A 39 8.52 0.01 9.98
N GLY A 40 8.89 -0.36 8.77
CA GLY A 40 7.98 -0.50 7.64
C GLY A 40 7.94 0.71 6.74
N THR A 41 7.82 0.46 5.45
CA THR A 41 7.72 1.51 4.42
C THR A 41 6.24 1.82 4.18
N LEU A 42 5.92 3.10 4.14
CA LEU A 42 4.69 3.62 3.55
C LEU A 42 5.04 4.31 2.24
N ASP A 43 4.27 4.02 1.20
CA ASP A 43 4.41 4.67 -0.10
C ASP A 43 4.14 6.17 0.00
N PRO A 44 4.61 7.00 -0.96
CA PRO A 44 4.41 8.44 -0.91
C PRO A 44 2.94 8.84 -0.82
N MET A 45 2.07 8.12 -1.53
CA MET A 45 0.62 8.36 -1.51
C MET A 45 -0.05 7.95 -0.19
N ALA A 46 0.53 6.99 0.55
CA ALA A 46 -0.05 6.51 1.79
C ALA A 46 0.20 7.49 2.95
N THR A 47 -0.77 7.61 3.83
CA THR A 47 -0.70 8.40 5.07
C THR A 47 -0.78 7.51 6.30
N GLY A 48 -0.49 8.05 7.48
CA GLY A 48 -0.73 7.40 8.76
C GLY A 48 0.52 6.98 9.50
N THR A 49 0.38 6.03 10.39
CA THR A 49 1.36 5.69 11.41
C THR A 49 2.67 5.16 10.85
N LEU A 50 3.74 5.91 11.03
CA LEU A 50 5.12 5.50 10.75
C LEU A 50 5.92 5.49 12.06
N VAL A 51 6.37 4.32 12.47
CA VAL A 51 7.22 4.17 13.66
C VAL A 51 8.67 4.43 13.27
N ILE A 52 9.31 5.41 13.91
CA ILE A 52 10.71 5.76 13.72
C ILE A 52 11.48 5.45 15.02
N ALA A 53 12.61 4.79 14.88
CA ALA A 53 13.54 4.56 15.97
C ALA A 53 14.81 5.39 15.77
N PHE A 54 15.39 5.89 16.86
CA PHE A 54 16.65 6.62 16.84
C PHE A 54 17.63 6.13 17.93
N GLY A 55 18.91 6.33 17.68
CA GLY A 55 19.97 5.88 18.57
C GLY A 55 20.03 4.35 18.68
N HIS A 56 20.17 3.84 19.89
CA HIS A 56 20.25 2.39 20.14
C HIS A 56 18.93 1.67 19.88
N ALA A 57 17.78 2.35 19.96
CA ALA A 57 16.48 1.76 19.73
C ALA A 57 16.27 1.28 18.27
N THR A 58 17.12 1.70 17.33
CA THR A 58 17.07 1.16 15.95
C THR A 58 17.27 -0.34 15.86
N ARG A 59 17.80 -0.99 16.90
CA ARG A 59 17.93 -2.45 16.99
C ARG A 59 16.57 -3.15 17.14
N LEU A 60 15.54 -2.42 17.59
CA LEU A 60 14.19 -2.94 17.77
C LEU A 60 13.37 -2.94 16.47
N LEU A 61 13.84 -2.27 15.42
CA LEU A 61 13.07 -2.09 14.19
C LEU A 61 12.61 -3.41 13.56
N ASN A 62 13.49 -4.42 13.53
CA ASN A 62 13.13 -5.72 12.96
C ASN A 62 12.00 -6.41 13.74
N ALA A 63 12.00 -6.30 15.06
CA ALA A 63 10.92 -6.84 15.89
C ALA A 63 9.60 -6.08 15.67
N ILE A 64 9.67 -4.76 15.52
CA ILE A 64 8.49 -3.91 15.29
C ILE A 64 7.90 -4.17 13.88
N VAL A 65 8.75 -4.37 12.87
CA VAL A 65 8.30 -4.69 11.49
C VAL A 65 7.54 -6.01 11.43
N ALA A 66 7.86 -6.97 12.30
CA ALA A 66 7.22 -8.28 12.34
C ALA A 66 5.80 -8.29 12.93
N HIS A 67 5.35 -7.17 13.50
CA HIS A 67 3.98 -7.06 14.04
C HIS A 67 2.93 -6.88 12.92
N ASP A 68 1.70 -7.24 13.26
CA ASP A 68 0.53 -7.05 12.40
C ASP A 68 0.34 -5.57 12.02
N LYS A 69 -0.26 -5.36 10.85
CA LYS A 69 -0.54 -4.02 10.31
C LYS A 69 -1.99 -3.95 9.87
N THR A 70 -2.60 -2.80 10.10
CA THR A 70 -3.95 -2.50 9.64
C THR A 70 -3.91 -1.33 8.67
N TYR A 71 -4.59 -1.49 7.54
CA TYR A 71 -4.71 -0.46 6.51
C TYR A 71 -6.18 -0.18 6.22
N GLU A 72 -6.49 1.09 6.01
CA GLU A 72 -7.74 1.52 5.40
C GLU A 72 -7.45 1.89 3.94
N ALA A 73 -8.14 1.25 3.00
CA ALA A 73 -7.91 1.45 1.59
C ALA A 73 -9.20 1.78 0.85
N THR A 74 -9.12 2.75 -0.07
CA THR A 74 -10.19 3.03 -1.03
C THR A 74 -9.87 2.36 -2.35
N ILE A 75 -10.70 1.41 -2.77
CA ILE A 75 -10.51 0.65 -4.01
C ILE A 75 -11.50 1.16 -5.06
N ARG A 76 -10.98 1.62 -6.21
CA ARG A 76 -11.78 1.98 -7.37
C ARG A 76 -11.95 0.76 -8.28
N LEU A 77 -13.15 0.21 -8.34
CA LEU A 77 -13.47 -0.92 -9.19
C LEU A 77 -13.61 -0.50 -10.68
N GLY A 78 -13.35 -1.45 -11.58
CA GLY A 78 -13.49 -1.24 -13.04
C GLY A 78 -12.31 -0.51 -13.69
N LEU A 79 -11.21 -0.34 -12.97
CA LEU A 79 -9.99 0.30 -13.44
C LEU A 79 -8.77 -0.52 -13.01
N ARG A 80 -7.78 -0.64 -13.89
CA ARG A 80 -6.45 -1.15 -13.56
C ARG A 80 -5.39 -0.13 -13.91
N THR A 81 -4.30 -0.15 -13.17
CA THR A 81 -3.12 0.69 -13.40
C THR A 81 -1.87 -0.18 -13.51
N THR A 82 -0.78 0.39 -14.02
CA THR A 82 0.48 -0.34 -14.24
C THR A 82 1.11 -0.87 -12.96
N ASN A 83 0.86 -0.21 -11.82
CA ASN A 83 1.42 -0.54 -10.51
C ASN A 83 0.36 -0.94 -9.46
N ASP A 84 -0.89 -1.15 -9.91
CA ASP A 84 -2.05 -1.50 -9.09
C ASP A 84 -2.43 -0.47 -8.01
N ASP A 85 -1.92 0.76 -8.12
CA ASP A 85 -2.27 1.89 -7.26
C ASP A 85 -2.75 3.13 -8.05
N ALA A 86 -3.06 4.21 -7.34
CA ALA A 86 -3.59 5.43 -7.95
C ALA A 86 -2.53 6.29 -8.66
N GLU A 87 -1.23 6.00 -8.51
CA GLU A 87 -0.13 6.73 -9.16
C GLU A 87 0.27 6.11 -10.50
N GLY A 88 -0.17 4.87 -10.78
CA GLY A 88 0.11 4.16 -12.03
C GLY A 88 -0.67 4.70 -13.23
N GLU A 89 -0.11 4.50 -14.43
CA GLU A 89 -0.80 4.78 -15.68
C GLU A 89 -2.00 3.84 -15.85
N VAL A 90 -3.12 4.39 -16.29
CA VAL A 90 -4.34 3.61 -16.52
C VAL A 90 -4.14 2.64 -17.67
N LEU A 91 -4.28 1.36 -17.40
CA LEU A 91 -4.30 0.32 -18.42
C LEU A 91 -5.67 0.28 -19.07
N VAL A 92 -5.72 0.50 -20.39
CA VAL A 92 -6.94 0.35 -21.18
C VAL A 92 -7.11 -1.12 -21.52
N ASP A 93 -7.65 -1.88 -20.58
CA ASP A 93 -8.02 -3.27 -20.78
C ASP A 93 -9.49 -3.36 -21.19
N GLY A 94 -9.73 -3.58 -22.47
CA GLY A 94 -11.08 -3.71 -23.04
C GLY A 94 -11.86 -4.86 -22.44
N GLU A 95 -11.20 -5.95 -22.07
CA GLU A 95 -11.84 -7.13 -21.47
C GLU A 95 -12.25 -6.84 -20.02
N ALA A 96 -11.38 -6.25 -19.22
CA ALA A 96 -11.70 -5.87 -17.85
C ALA A 96 -12.84 -4.84 -17.81
N ARG A 97 -12.84 -3.89 -18.74
CA ARG A 97 -13.92 -2.90 -18.88
C ARG A 97 -15.25 -3.57 -19.26
N SER A 98 -15.22 -4.49 -20.21
CA SER A 98 -16.42 -5.25 -20.63
C SER A 98 -16.97 -6.11 -19.49
N ARG A 99 -16.11 -6.82 -18.77
CA ARG A 99 -16.50 -7.60 -17.58
C ARG A 99 -17.10 -6.72 -16.49
N TRP A 100 -16.52 -5.55 -16.26
CA TRP A 100 -17.06 -4.58 -15.30
C TRP A 100 -18.44 -4.08 -15.72
N GLN A 101 -18.63 -3.73 -17.01
CA GLN A 101 -19.92 -3.29 -17.53
C GLN A 101 -20.99 -4.38 -17.38
N THR A 102 -20.65 -5.63 -17.69
CA THR A 102 -21.57 -6.77 -17.53
C THR A 102 -21.94 -6.98 -16.06
N LEU A 103 -20.95 -6.97 -15.17
CA LEU A 103 -21.18 -7.16 -13.75
C LEU A 103 -22.01 -6.01 -13.16
N SER A 104 -21.69 -4.77 -13.49
CA SER A 104 -22.43 -3.61 -13.01
C SER A 104 -23.87 -3.57 -13.53
N ALA A 105 -24.12 -4.00 -14.78
CA ALA A 105 -25.45 -4.13 -15.33
C ALA A 105 -26.28 -5.20 -14.59
N GLN A 106 -25.71 -6.38 -14.34
CA GLN A 106 -26.39 -7.45 -13.58
C GLN A 106 -26.78 -7.02 -12.16
N LEU A 107 -25.99 -6.14 -11.55
CA LEU A 107 -26.27 -5.62 -10.21
C LEU A 107 -27.25 -4.44 -10.21
N THR A 108 -27.49 -3.82 -11.38
CA THR A 108 -28.46 -2.73 -11.56
C THR A 108 -29.84 -3.21 -11.99
N GLU A 109 -29.96 -4.36 -12.60
CA GLU A 109 -31.26 -4.91 -13.11
C GLU A 109 -32.29 -5.21 -12.00
N GLY A 110 -31.91 -5.07 -10.72
CA GLY A 110 -32.85 -5.11 -9.58
C GLY A 110 -33.63 -3.82 -9.31
N GLY A 111 -33.39 -2.73 -10.05
CA GLY A 111 -34.05 -1.42 -9.87
C GLY A 111 -34.54 -0.84 -11.18
N GLN A 112 -35.86 -0.81 -11.39
CA GLN A 112 -36.48 -0.11 -12.49
C GLN A 112 -36.29 1.40 -12.34
N SER A 113 -35.48 2.02 -13.17
CA SER A 113 -35.59 3.37 -13.72
C SER A 113 -34.25 3.92 -14.22
N GLY A 114 -34.26 4.57 -15.35
CA GLY A 114 -33.15 4.97 -16.25
C GLY A 114 -32.25 6.12 -15.81
N GLU A 115 -31.85 6.19 -14.56
CA GLU A 115 -30.69 6.96 -14.12
C GLU A 115 -29.61 6.00 -13.60
N PRO A 116 -28.29 6.35 -13.60
CA PRO A 116 -27.27 5.53 -12.97
C PRO A 116 -27.49 5.55 -11.47
N THR A 117 -28.53 4.84 -11.05
CA THR A 117 -28.93 4.71 -9.66
C THR A 117 -27.88 3.86 -8.96
N ALA A 118 -27.43 4.33 -7.82
CA ALA A 118 -26.55 3.58 -6.92
C ALA A 118 -27.07 2.15 -6.82
N LEU A 119 -26.19 1.19 -7.09
CA LEU A 119 -26.44 -0.25 -6.94
C LEU A 119 -27.10 -0.51 -5.59
N PRO A 120 -28.02 -1.49 -5.49
CA PRO A 120 -28.56 -1.89 -4.19
C PRO A 120 -27.38 -2.20 -3.26
N THR A 121 -27.11 -1.33 -2.33
CA THR A 121 -25.93 -1.35 -1.45
C THR A 121 -25.71 -2.73 -0.82
N ALA A 122 -26.81 -3.43 -0.51
CA ALA A 122 -26.78 -4.77 0.06
C ALA A 122 -26.17 -5.83 -0.87
N SER A 123 -26.44 -5.80 -2.19
CA SER A 123 -25.91 -6.80 -3.12
C SER A 123 -24.41 -6.63 -3.41
N TRP A 124 -23.91 -5.39 -3.43
CA TRP A 124 -22.49 -5.12 -3.53
C TRP A 124 -21.73 -5.50 -2.28
N GLN A 125 -22.25 -5.15 -1.12
CA GLN A 125 -21.66 -5.51 0.16
C GLN A 125 -21.56 -7.03 0.32
N ASP A 126 -22.62 -7.77 -0.03
CA ASP A 126 -22.64 -9.22 0.03
C ASP A 126 -21.64 -9.85 -0.94
N LEU A 127 -21.53 -9.31 -2.16
CA LEU A 127 -20.55 -9.78 -3.14
C LEU A 127 -19.12 -9.53 -2.66
N LEU A 128 -18.81 -8.31 -2.24
CA LEU A 128 -17.48 -7.96 -1.74
C LEU A 128 -17.13 -8.76 -0.49
N THR A 129 -18.04 -8.89 0.47
CA THR A 129 -17.82 -9.66 1.70
C THR A 129 -17.50 -11.11 1.39
N ARG A 130 -18.28 -11.75 0.49
CA ARG A 130 -18.02 -13.15 0.08
C ARG A 130 -16.69 -13.26 -0.68
N THR A 131 -16.40 -12.34 -1.59
CA THR A 131 -15.15 -12.35 -2.37
C THR A 131 -13.94 -12.21 -1.46
N ILE A 132 -13.98 -11.29 -0.50
CA ILE A 132 -12.91 -11.10 0.47
C ILE A 132 -12.76 -12.33 1.35
N ALA A 133 -13.85 -12.85 1.92
CA ALA A 133 -13.80 -14.02 2.79
C ALA A 133 -13.28 -15.28 2.08
N THR A 134 -13.57 -15.43 0.78
CA THR A 134 -13.15 -16.62 0.02
C THR A 134 -11.72 -16.54 -0.51
N ASN A 135 -11.26 -15.35 -0.91
CA ASN A 135 -10.02 -15.22 -1.69
C ASN A 135 -8.92 -14.41 -0.99
N PHE A 136 -9.26 -13.64 0.04
CA PHE A 136 -8.34 -12.68 0.65
C PHE A 136 -8.27 -12.78 2.17
N THR A 137 -8.67 -13.93 2.74
CA THR A 137 -8.63 -14.17 4.19
C THR A 137 -7.78 -15.39 4.50
N GLY A 138 -6.98 -15.33 5.55
CA GLY A 138 -6.05 -16.38 5.97
C GLY A 138 -4.73 -16.33 5.20
N ASP A 139 -4.06 -17.47 5.08
CA ASP A 139 -2.82 -17.58 4.32
C ASP A 139 -3.14 -17.63 2.83
N ILE A 140 -2.72 -16.60 2.11
CA ILE A 140 -2.93 -16.48 0.66
C ILE A 140 -1.59 -16.35 -0.07
N GLU A 141 -1.52 -16.90 -1.27
CA GLU A 141 -0.40 -16.67 -2.19
C GLU A 141 -0.66 -15.40 -2.99
N GLN A 142 0.34 -14.53 -3.06
CA GLN A 142 0.30 -13.31 -3.85
C GLN A 142 1.47 -13.27 -4.82
N VAL A 143 1.19 -13.03 -6.10
CA VAL A 143 2.21 -12.63 -7.07
C VAL A 143 2.45 -11.14 -6.91
N PRO A 144 3.63 -10.72 -6.45
CA PRO A 144 3.91 -9.30 -6.23
C PRO A 144 3.88 -8.52 -7.54
N ASN A 145 3.44 -7.26 -7.46
CA ASN A 145 3.53 -6.34 -8.59
C ASN A 145 5.00 -6.11 -8.98
N THR A 146 5.27 -5.93 -10.26
CA THR A 146 6.59 -5.65 -10.84
C THR A 146 7.25 -4.41 -10.23
N PHE A 147 6.45 -3.42 -9.80
CA PHE A 147 6.93 -2.22 -9.11
C PHE A 147 7.09 -2.39 -7.59
N SER A 148 7.14 -3.63 -7.11
CA SER A 148 7.31 -3.92 -5.68
C SER A 148 8.75 -3.69 -5.19
N ALA A 149 8.90 -3.55 -3.86
CA ALA A 149 10.20 -3.42 -3.19
C ALA A 149 10.92 -4.77 -2.98
N ILE A 150 10.38 -5.88 -3.51
CA ILE A 150 10.96 -7.22 -3.41
C ILE A 150 12.30 -7.25 -4.14
N LYS A 151 13.26 -7.95 -3.54
CA LYS A 151 14.58 -8.13 -4.14
C LYS A 151 14.63 -9.42 -4.96
N ILE A 152 14.95 -9.28 -6.25
CA ILE A 152 15.23 -10.37 -7.16
C ILE A 152 16.74 -10.32 -7.46
N ASN A 153 17.47 -11.38 -7.14
CA ASN A 153 18.91 -11.44 -7.30
C ASN A 153 19.68 -10.24 -6.68
N GLY A 154 19.17 -9.72 -5.55
CA GLY A 154 19.78 -8.61 -4.81
C GLY A 154 19.39 -7.21 -5.29
N GLN A 155 18.73 -7.07 -6.43
CA GLN A 155 18.17 -5.81 -6.95
C GLN A 155 16.68 -5.73 -6.65
N ARG A 156 16.16 -4.52 -6.42
CA ARG A 156 14.73 -4.34 -6.17
C ARG A 156 13.94 -4.43 -7.47
N ALA A 157 12.78 -5.09 -7.44
CA ALA A 157 11.93 -5.27 -8.60
C ALA A 157 11.58 -3.94 -9.29
N TYR A 158 11.26 -2.90 -8.53
CA TYR A 158 10.96 -1.59 -9.10
C TYR A 158 12.15 -0.92 -9.81
N ASP A 159 13.40 -1.17 -9.39
CA ASP A 159 14.59 -0.66 -10.07
C ASP A 159 14.76 -1.35 -11.43
N LEU A 160 14.56 -2.68 -11.47
CA LEU A 160 14.58 -3.48 -12.71
C LEU A 160 13.48 -3.03 -13.67
N ALA A 161 12.25 -2.82 -13.16
CA ALA A 161 11.13 -2.36 -13.97
C ALA A 161 11.39 -0.99 -14.62
N ARG A 162 11.99 -0.04 -13.89
CA ARG A 162 12.38 1.28 -14.43
C ARG A 162 13.46 1.19 -15.49
N GLU A 163 14.32 0.17 -15.43
CA GLU A 163 15.34 -0.11 -16.44
C GLU A 163 14.78 -0.87 -17.65
N GLY A 164 13.48 -1.17 -17.69
CA GLY A 164 12.82 -1.94 -18.76
C GLY A 164 13.27 -3.41 -18.83
N LYS A 165 13.75 -3.95 -17.72
CA LYS A 165 14.12 -5.36 -17.59
C LYS A 165 12.92 -6.18 -17.16
N ASP A 166 12.74 -7.36 -17.75
CA ASP A 166 11.73 -8.31 -17.31
C ASP A 166 11.99 -8.72 -15.86
N VAL A 167 10.91 -8.69 -15.08
CA VAL A 167 10.89 -9.06 -13.66
C VAL A 167 10.08 -10.34 -13.57
N GLU A 168 10.71 -11.48 -13.94
CA GLU A 168 10.18 -12.84 -13.73
C GLU A 168 10.72 -13.43 -12.43
#